data_51ce359c694b34a50265d3a668f2f701
#
_entry.id   51ce359c694b34a50265d3a668f2f701
#
_cell.length_a   1.000
_cell.length_b   1.000
_cell.length_c   1.000
_cell.angle_alpha   90.00
_cell.angle_beta   90.00
_cell.angle_gamma   90.00
#
_symmetry.space_group_name_H-M   'P 1'
#
loop_
_entity.id
_entity.type
_entity.pdbx_description
1 polymer ?
#
loop_
_entity_poly.entity_id
_entity_poly.type
_entity_poly.pdbx_seq_one_letter_code
_entity_poly.pdbx_strand_id
1 'polypeptide(L)'
;QFFAIDYFNKVIRLACLLHDSGHSSFSHQFTRVSTIKKMMSDPDLFKKLWGNITVGELYKSSPVVIEHEHYSIRCAYQILLDTDVLASGINPIDVLSIMETTSSTPSDLFCEHAKHFWEFIVGETNESAPTLVRELLSSIISGEVDADRADYMLRDGFHSSVTIGGFNLDHLLSNLRFGWAPNEPWLGLAVTSKGLSALEDFVYSRYQMYRHVYAHKTALGFDWLLREAINEVLEDQSISEYVQLCLTDLNEFRHLTDNYFWECFRNYSRKNPASYSYCIINRIKLKHIDTQLNLSAEQVDSNKGLLAKKLNIPLEEVVTCTMNARFSKIRENFNEMRVLVKDPISHQHELKLITEVSSFFNKFTDGTITHFYKKPSILVS
;
A
#
# COMPACT_ATOMS: atom_id res chain seq x y z
N GLN A 1 -32.06 -9.83 -6.40
CA GLN A 1 -31.31 -8.63 -6.80
C GLN A 1 -30.77 -7.84 -5.59
N PHE A 2 -31.62 -7.42 -4.66
CA PHE A 2 -31.19 -6.74 -3.42
C PHE A 2 -30.22 -7.60 -2.59
N PHE A 3 -30.37 -8.91 -2.58
CA PHE A 3 -29.50 -9.82 -1.83
C PHE A 3 -28.03 -9.79 -2.33
N ALA A 4 -27.80 -9.77 -3.65
CA ALA A 4 -26.44 -9.75 -4.18
C ALA A 4 -25.72 -8.44 -3.85
N ILE A 5 -26.42 -7.30 -3.98
CA ILE A 5 -25.85 -5.97 -3.65
C ILE A 5 -25.56 -5.86 -2.15
N ASP A 6 -26.47 -6.34 -1.29
CA ASP A 6 -26.28 -6.34 0.16
C ASP A 6 -25.10 -7.25 0.54
N TYR A 7 -24.99 -8.42 -0.09
CA TYR A 7 -23.87 -9.35 0.09
C TYR A 7 -22.54 -8.70 -0.24
N PHE A 8 -22.40 -8.14 -1.45
CA PHE A 8 -21.16 -7.49 -1.87
C PHE A 8 -20.83 -6.25 -1.04
N ASN A 9 -21.82 -5.50 -0.61
CA ASN A 9 -21.62 -4.36 0.28
C ASN A 9 -21.02 -4.79 1.63
N LYS A 10 -21.47 -5.89 2.19
CA LYS A 10 -20.89 -6.46 3.42
C LYS A 10 -19.47 -6.98 3.19
N VAL A 11 -19.27 -7.75 2.12
CA VAL A 11 -17.96 -8.32 1.76
C VAL A 11 -16.92 -7.23 1.57
N ILE A 12 -17.24 -6.17 0.79
CA ILE A 12 -16.29 -5.09 0.52
C ILE A 12 -15.98 -4.26 1.78
N ARG A 13 -16.98 -4.00 2.62
CA ARG A 13 -16.76 -3.25 3.88
C ARG A 13 -15.85 -4.01 4.83
N LEU A 14 -16.01 -5.32 4.95
CA LEU A 14 -15.12 -6.16 5.74
C LEU A 14 -13.71 -6.20 5.15
N ALA A 15 -13.59 -6.33 3.83
CA ALA A 15 -12.30 -6.33 3.17
C ALA A 15 -11.57 -4.98 3.34
N CYS A 16 -12.25 -3.84 3.15
CA CYS A 16 -11.68 -2.52 3.42
C CYS A 16 -11.25 -2.34 4.89
N LEU A 17 -11.98 -2.92 5.84
CA LEU A 17 -11.63 -2.83 7.26
C LEU A 17 -10.40 -3.67 7.62
N LEU A 18 -10.21 -4.81 6.94
CA LEU A 18 -9.23 -5.83 7.31
C LEU A 18 -7.97 -5.82 6.43
N HIS A 19 -7.96 -5.09 5.29
CA HIS A 19 -6.88 -5.18 4.30
C HIS A 19 -5.49 -4.86 4.87
N ASP A 20 -5.41 -3.97 5.86
CA ASP A 20 -4.16 -3.52 6.49
C ASP A 20 -3.93 -4.10 7.90
N SER A 21 -4.77 -5.08 8.33
CA SER A 21 -4.65 -5.69 9.66
C SER A 21 -3.34 -6.44 9.92
N GLY A 22 -2.57 -6.71 8.88
CA GLY A 22 -1.25 -7.36 8.92
C GLY A 22 -0.06 -6.42 8.98
N HIS A 23 -0.28 -5.11 9.09
CA HIS A 23 0.82 -4.18 9.33
C HIS A 23 1.39 -4.36 10.73
N SER A 24 2.70 -4.57 10.82
CA SER A 24 3.45 -4.61 12.07
C SER A 24 3.96 -3.22 12.47
N SER A 25 4.79 -3.15 13.50
CA SER A 25 5.44 -1.92 13.98
C SER A 25 6.01 -1.09 12.84
N PHE A 26 5.73 0.21 12.85
CA PHE A 26 6.22 1.17 11.85
C PHE A 26 5.87 0.81 10.40
N SER A 27 4.87 -0.06 10.18
CA SER A 27 4.30 -0.35 8.87
C SER A 27 5.38 -0.74 7.84
N HIS A 28 5.40 -0.12 6.67
CA HIS A 28 6.37 -0.39 5.60
C HIS A 28 7.84 -0.18 5.98
N GLN A 29 8.16 0.57 7.04
CA GLN A 29 9.55 0.75 7.45
C GLN A 29 10.11 -0.52 8.09
N PHE A 30 9.29 -1.26 8.82
CA PHE A 30 9.65 -2.54 9.44
C PHE A 30 10.11 -3.57 8.40
N THR A 31 9.31 -3.79 7.35
CA THR A 31 9.63 -4.77 6.30
C THR A 31 10.85 -4.40 5.45
N ARG A 32 11.29 -3.12 5.50
CA ARG A 32 12.50 -2.63 4.83
C ARG A 32 13.77 -2.80 5.65
N VAL A 33 13.66 -3.17 6.91
CA VAL A 33 14.82 -3.48 7.78
C VAL A 33 15.51 -4.74 7.28
N SER A 34 16.84 -4.70 7.11
CA SER A 34 17.58 -5.80 6.48
C SER A 34 17.48 -7.13 7.25
N THR A 35 17.51 -7.07 8.57
CA THR A 35 17.38 -8.24 9.45
C THR A 35 15.96 -8.81 9.38
N ILE A 36 14.93 -7.96 9.44
CA ILE A 36 13.53 -8.37 9.29
C ILE A 36 13.28 -8.99 7.92
N LYS A 37 13.81 -8.36 6.86
CA LYS A 37 13.68 -8.90 5.50
C LYS A 37 14.28 -10.31 5.38
N LYS A 38 15.39 -10.59 6.06
CA LYS A 38 15.95 -11.95 6.12
C LYS A 38 15.02 -12.91 6.86
N MET A 39 14.45 -12.50 8.01
CA MET A 39 13.48 -13.31 8.74
C MET A 39 12.24 -13.62 7.89
N MET A 40 11.70 -12.62 7.19
CA MET A 40 10.51 -12.76 6.35
C MET A 40 10.79 -13.50 5.03
N SER A 41 12.03 -13.74 4.69
CA SER A 41 12.45 -14.57 3.54
C SER A 41 12.76 -16.02 3.93
N ASP A 42 12.55 -16.41 5.19
CA ASP A 42 12.69 -17.79 5.62
C ASP A 42 11.62 -18.66 4.94
N PRO A 43 12.00 -19.70 4.17
CA PRO A 43 11.03 -20.56 3.49
C PRO A 43 10.03 -21.26 4.42
N ASP A 44 10.42 -21.49 5.69
CA ASP A 44 9.57 -22.12 6.69
C ASP A 44 8.60 -21.14 7.38
N LEU A 45 8.81 -19.83 7.25
CA LEU A 45 7.98 -18.82 7.90
C LEU A 45 6.52 -18.90 7.40
N PHE A 46 6.33 -18.97 6.10
CA PHE A 46 4.99 -19.07 5.51
C PHE A 46 4.27 -20.32 6.04
N LYS A 47 4.94 -21.45 6.07
CA LYS A 47 4.39 -22.71 6.57
C LYS A 47 4.04 -22.63 8.07
N LYS A 48 4.87 -21.98 8.88
CA LYS A 48 4.61 -21.75 10.31
C LYS A 48 3.42 -20.81 10.51
N LEU A 49 3.36 -19.70 9.76
CA LEU A 49 2.32 -18.69 9.85
C LEU A 49 0.94 -19.27 9.46
N TRP A 50 0.89 -20.11 8.42
CA TRP A 50 -0.35 -20.70 7.94
C TRP A 50 -0.75 -21.98 8.67
N GLY A 51 0.18 -22.65 9.37
CA GLY A 51 -0.08 -23.83 10.18
C GLY A 51 -0.76 -24.96 9.38
N ASN A 52 -1.90 -25.44 9.90
CA ASN A 52 -2.69 -26.48 9.26
C ASN A 52 -3.66 -25.99 8.17
N ILE A 53 -3.68 -24.69 7.89
CA ILE A 53 -4.51 -24.15 6.80
C ILE A 53 -3.85 -24.57 5.50
N THR A 54 -4.57 -25.32 4.69
CA THR A 54 -4.05 -25.77 3.40
C THR A 54 -3.77 -24.56 2.52
N VAL A 55 -2.52 -24.39 2.13
CA VAL A 55 -2.07 -23.29 1.25
C VAL A 55 -2.93 -23.23 -0.02
N GLY A 56 -3.42 -24.38 -0.49
CA GLY A 56 -4.28 -24.49 -1.66
C GLY A 56 -5.66 -23.86 -1.51
N GLU A 57 -6.14 -23.61 -0.29
CA GLU A 57 -7.44 -22.93 -0.07
C GLU A 57 -7.30 -21.39 -0.19
N LEU A 58 -6.16 -20.84 0.17
CA LEU A 58 -5.94 -19.39 0.22
C LEU A 58 -4.86 -18.89 -0.76
N TYR A 59 -3.86 -19.71 -1.04
CA TYR A 59 -2.79 -19.38 -1.99
C TYR A 59 -2.53 -20.53 -2.95
N LYS A 60 -2.39 -20.20 -4.24
CA LYS A 60 -2.04 -21.19 -5.28
C LYS A 60 -0.59 -21.68 -5.15
N SER A 61 0.28 -20.88 -4.54
CA SER A 61 1.69 -21.21 -4.28
C SER A 61 2.20 -20.42 -3.09
N SER A 62 3.20 -20.95 -2.38
CA SER A 62 3.88 -20.21 -1.31
C SER A 62 4.62 -19.00 -1.88
N PRO A 63 4.50 -17.81 -1.28
CA PRO A 63 5.25 -16.64 -1.70
C PRO A 63 6.75 -16.81 -1.41
N VAL A 64 7.58 -16.18 -2.23
CA VAL A 64 9.04 -16.18 -2.05
C VAL A 64 9.46 -15.31 -0.85
N VAL A 65 8.73 -14.22 -0.62
CA VAL A 65 8.91 -13.31 0.51
C VAL A 65 7.55 -13.05 1.11
N ILE A 66 7.44 -13.13 2.43
CA ILE A 66 6.21 -12.77 3.14
C ILE A 66 6.19 -11.26 3.33
N GLU A 67 5.09 -10.64 2.95
CA GLU A 67 4.85 -9.21 3.10
C GLU A 67 3.65 -8.97 4.04
N HIS A 68 3.37 -7.71 4.37
CA HIS A 68 2.27 -7.37 5.27
C HIS A 68 0.89 -7.80 4.73
N GLU A 69 0.72 -7.85 3.41
CA GLU A 69 -0.50 -8.35 2.77
C GLU A 69 -0.79 -9.81 3.17
N HIS A 70 0.23 -10.65 3.24
CA HIS A 70 0.08 -12.04 3.67
C HIS A 70 -0.37 -12.14 5.13
N TYR A 71 0.19 -11.27 6.01
CA TYR A 71 -0.26 -11.16 7.39
C TYR A 71 -1.69 -10.63 7.47
N SER A 72 -2.07 -9.64 6.63
CA SER A 72 -3.44 -9.12 6.57
C SER A 72 -4.44 -10.21 6.22
N ILE A 73 -4.16 -11.01 5.20
CA ILE A 73 -5.00 -12.15 4.82
C ILE A 73 -5.12 -13.16 5.97
N ARG A 74 -4.01 -13.48 6.63
CA ARG A 74 -4.01 -14.44 7.73
C ARG A 74 -4.74 -13.92 8.98
N CYS A 75 -4.54 -12.65 9.33
CA CYS A 75 -5.27 -11.99 10.42
C CYS A 75 -6.77 -11.90 10.10
N ALA A 76 -7.12 -11.46 8.90
CA ALA A 76 -8.50 -11.36 8.46
C ALA A 76 -9.20 -12.73 8.50
N TYR A 77 -8.56 -13.78 8.02
CA TYR A 77 -9.10 -15.13 8.10
C TYR A 77 -9.41 -15.54 9.53
N GLN A 78 -8.46 -15.34 10.45
CA GLN A 78 -8.66 -15.66 11.86
C GLN A 78 -9.81 -14.87 12.49
N ILE A 79 -9.87 -13.56 12.23
CA ILE A 79 -10.93 -12.68 12.74
C ILE A 79 -12.29 -13.10 12.21
N LEU A 80 -12.38 -13.40 10.92
CA LEU A 80 -13.65 -13.80 10.29
C LEU A 80 -14.16 -15.14 10.78
N LEU A 81 -13.27 -16.05 11.23
CA LEU A 81 -13.67 -17.32 11.83
C LEU A 81 -14.08 -17.17 13.30
N ASP A 82 -13.47 -16.26 14.05
CA ASP A 82 -13.71 -16.06 15.49
C ASP A 82 -14.94 -15.19 15.79
N THR A 83 -15.59 -14.66 14.75
CA THR A 83 -16.73 -13.74 14.89
C THR A 83 -18.03 -14.36 14.40
N ASP A 84 -19.17 -13.76 14.80
CA ASP A 84 -20.50 -14.10 14.29
C ASP A 84 -20.69 -13.74 12.80
N VAL A 85 -19.60 -13.39 12.09
CA VAL A 85 -19.63 -13.09 10.64
C VAL A 85 -20.20 -14.27 9.86
N LEU A 86 -19.84 -15.50 10.23
CA LEU A 86 -20.39 -16.70 9.63
C LEU A 86 -21.92 -16.79 9.81
N ALA A 87 -22.44 -16.33 10.94
CA ALA A 87 -23.88 -16.28 11.19
C ALA A 87 -24.61 -15.23 10.34
N SER A 88 -23.88 -14.25 9.79
CA SER A 88 -24.42 -13.23 8.87
C SER A 88 -24.56 -13.72 7.42
N GLY A 89 -24.15 -14.96 7.13
CA GLY A 89 -24.18 -15.55 5.80
C GLY A 89 -23.04 -15.13 4.87
N ILE A 90 -21.98 -14.48 5.40
CA ILE A 90 -20.80 -14.10 4.63
C ILE A 90 -19.78 -15.23 4.70
N ASN A 91 -19.25 -15.63 3.53
CA ASN A 91 -18.14 -16.56 3.46
C ASN A 91 -16.81 -15.82 3.63
N PRO A 92 -15.96 -16.17 4.62
CA PRO A 92 -14.65 -15.55 4.83
C PRO A 92 -13.77 -15.52 3.57
N ILE A 93 -13.79 -16.58 2.76
CA ILE A 93 -13.01 -16.67 1.52
C ILE A 93 -13.36 -15.56 0.54
N ASP A 94 -14.62 -15.13 0.50
CA ASP A 94 -15.05 -14.07 -0.42
C ASP A 94 -14.46 -12.71 -0.02
N VAL A 95 -14.37 -12.43 1.28
CA VAL A 95 -13.68 -11.24 1.80
C VAL A 95 -12.20 -11.27 1.42
N LEU A 96 -11.54 -12.41 1.65
CA LEU A 96 -10.11 -12.56 1.34
C LEU A 96 -9.83 -12.51 -0.16
N SER A 97 -10.74 -13.03 -1.00
CA SER A 97 -10.58 -13.06 -2.45
C SER A 97 -10.59 -11.69 -3.11
N ILE A 98 -11.20 -10.67 -2.48
CA ILE A 98 -11.17 -9.29 -2.96
C ILE A 98 -10.05 -8.48 -2.32
N MET A 99 -9.50 -8.89 -1.16
CA MET A 99 -8.29 -8.30 -0.59
C MET A 99 -7.05 -8.66 -1.41
N GLU A 100 -6.98 -9.92 -1.89
CA GLU A 100 -5.86 -10.44 -2.66
C GLU A 100 -6.37 -11.32 -3.81
N THR A 101 -6.39 -10.75 -5.02
CA THR A 101 -6.99 -11.40 -6.19
C THR A 101 -6.17 -12.54 -6.78
N THR A 102 -4.88 -12.63 -6.46
CA THR A 102 -4.00 -13.69 -6.99
C THR A 102 -4.06 -14.97 -6.16
N SER A 103 -4.50 -14.88 -4.92
CA SER A 103 -4.32 -15.93 -3.92
C SER A 103 -5.50 -16.89 -3.78
N SER A 104 -6.75 -16.42 -3.84
CA SER A 104 -7.91 -17.24 -3.54
C SER A 104 -8.94 -17.27 -4.65
N THR A 105 -9.73 -18.35 -4.69
CA THR A 105 -10.91 -18.45 -5.54
C THR A 105 -12.15 -18.12 -4.70
N PRO A 106 -13.05 -17.25 -5.15
CA PRO A 106 -14.30 -16.97 -4.46
C PRO A 106 -15.17 -18.22 -4.29
N SER A 107 -16.05 -18.19 -3.29
CA SER A 107 -17.00 -19.29 -3.05
C SER A 107 -18.06 -19.40 -4.16
N ASP A 108 -18.74 -20.55 -4.19
CA ASP A 108 -19.88 -20.75 -5.10
C ASP A 108 -20.97 -19.70 -4.86
N LEU A 109 -21.19 -19.30 -3.60
CA LEU A 109 -22.15 -18.26 -3.23
C LEU A 109 -21.80 -16.90 -3.87
N PHE A 110 -20.51 -16.50 -3.81
CA PHE A 110 -20.03 -15.32 -4.48
C PHE A 110 -20.25 -15.41 -5.99
N CYS A 111 -19.90 -16.54 -6.57
CA CYS A 111 -20.05 -16.77 -8.02
C CYS A 111 -21.51 -16.67 -8.46
N GLU A 112 -22.43 -17.21 -7.70
CA GLU A 112 -23.87 -17.10 -7.96
C GLU A 112 -24.35 -15.65 -7.86
N HIS A 113 -23.98 -14.93 -6.81
CA HIS A 113 -24.30 -13.51 -6.67
C HIS A 113 -23.69 -12.66 -7.77
N ALA A 114 -22.47 -12.96 -8.21
CA ALA A 114 -21.80 -12.22 -9.29
C ALA A 114 -22.51 -12.42 -10.64
N LYS A 115 -22.94 -13.64 -10.94
CA LYS A 115 -23.74 -13.93 -12.15
C LYS A 115 -25.08 -13.18 -12.12
N HIS A 116 -25.79 -13.18 -11.01
CA HIS A 116 -27.05 -12.44 -10.86
C HIS A 116 -26.85 -10.91 -10.93
N PHE A 117 -25.76 -10.40 -10.34
CA PHE A 117 -25.40 -8.98 -10.41
C PHE A 117 -25.09 -8.57 -11.84
N TRP A 118 -24.31 -9.38 -12.55
CA TRP A 118 -23.98 -9.16 -13.96
C TRP A 118 -25.24 -9.14 -14.84
N GLU A 119 -26.09 -10.16 -14.73
CA GLU A 119 -27.34 -10.23 -15.49
C GLU A 119 -28.25 -9.02 -15.22
N PHE A 120 -28.24 -8.51 -14.00
CA PHE A 120 -29.00 -7.30 -13.64
C PHE A 120 -28.47 -6.03 -14.32
N ILE A 121 -27.13 -5.84 -14.38
CA ILE A 121 -26.54 -4.60 -14.91
C ILE A 121 -26.38 -4.62 -16.42
N VAL A 122 -26.18 -5.80 -17.02
CA VAL A 122 -25.87 -5.97 -18.44
C VAL A 122 -27.05 -6.54 -19.24
N GLY A 123 -27.90 -7.34 -18.59
CA GLY A 123 -29.05 -8.00 -19.24
C GLY A 123 -28.73 -9.31 -19.92
N GLU A 124 -27.50 -9.81 -19.78
CA GLU A 124 -27.02 -11.05 -20.40
C GLU A 124 -26.29 -11.90 -19.38
N THR A 125 -26.23 -13.20 -19.61
CA THR A 125 -25.41 -14.14 -18.80
C THR A 125 -23.95 -14.10 -19.23
N ASN A 126 -23.01 -14.20 -18.27
CA ASN A 126 -21.57 -14.24 -18.54
C ASN A 126 -20.87 -15.16 -17.56
N GLU A 127 -20.20 -16.18 -18.07
CA GLU A 127 -19.44 -17.12 -17.25
C GLU A 127 -18.22 -16.47 -16.57
N SER A 128 -17.68 -15.38 -17.13
CA SER A 128 -16.58 -14.62 -16.53
C SER A 128 -17.05 -13.61 -15.48
N ALA A 129 -18.36 -13.45 -15.25
CA ALA A 129 -18.92 -12.48 -14.31
C ALA A 129 -18.28 -12.57 -12.91
N PRO A 130 -18.03 -13.75 -12.30
CA PRO A 130 -17.40 -13.85 -10.99
C PRO A 130 -16.02 -13.20 -10.95
N THR A 131 -15.20 -13.41 -11.98
CA THR A 131 -13.86 -12.80 -12.08
C THR A 131 -13.94 -11.29 -12.22
N LEU A 132 -14.77 -10.81 -13.16
CA LEU A 132 -14.92 -9.38 -13.42
C LEU A 132 -15.50 -8.62 -12.22
N VAL A 133 -16.50 -9.19 -11.54
CA VAL A 133 -17.07 -8.57 -10.32
C VAL A 133 -16.05 -8.57 -9.20
N ARG A 134 -15.28 -9.63 -9.01
CA ARG A 134 -14.21 -9.68 -8.01
C ARG A 134 -13.15 -8.60 -8.27
N GLU A 135 -12.69 -8.47 -9.50
CA GLU A 135 -11.72 -7.43 -9.91
C GLU A 135 -12.27 -6.02 -9.68
N LEU A 136 -13.53 -5.78 -10.03
CA LEU A 136 -14.21 -4.52 -9.74
C LEU A 136 -14.21 -4.22 -8.23
N LEU A 137 -14.62 -5.16 -7.38
CA LEU A 137 -14.67 -4.96 -5.94
C LEU A 137 -13.26 -4.77 -5.35
N SER A 138 -12.26 -5.52 -5.82
CA SER A 138 -10.87 -5.35 -5.41
C SER A 138 -10.32 -3.98 -5.80
N SER A 139 -10.72 -3.43 -6.95
CA SER A 139 -10.29 -2.08 -7.39
C SER A 139 -10.75 -0.95 -6.47
N ILE A 140 -11.81 -1.18 -5.68
CA ILE A 140 -12.26 -0.22 -4.64
C ILE A 140 -11.32 -0.21 -3.43
N ILE A 141 -10.58 -1.30 -3.19
CA ILE A 141 -9.62 -1.43 -2.09
C ILE A 141 -8.23 -0.97 -2.52
N SER A 142 -7.77 -1.38 -3.70
CA SER A 142 -6.39 -1.16 -4.18
C SER A 142 -6.29 -0.72 -5.65
N GLY A 143 -7.29 -0.01 -6.17
CA GLY A 143 -7.33 0.53 -7.53
C GLY A 143 -6.59 1.86 -7.70
N GLU A 144 -6.91 2.62 -8.73
CA GLU A 144 -6.40 3.99 -8.92
C GLU A 144 -7.14 5.00 -8.04
N VAL A 145 -8.47 4.88 -7.99
CA VAL A 145 -9.35 5.62 -7.06
C VAL A 145 -9.89 4.60 -6.08
N ASP A 146 -9.19 4.40 -5.01
CA ASP A 146 -9.57 3.45 -3.96
C ASP A 146 -9.91 4.16 -2.64
N ALA A 147 -10.57 3.42 -1.77
CA ALA A 147 -11.03 3.93 -0.49
C ALA A 147 -9.86 4.28 0.44
N ASP A 148 -8.80 3.47 0.42
CA ASP A 148 -7.60 3.67 1.23
C ASP A 148 -6.91 4.99 0.90
N ARG A 149 -6.64 5.24 -0.39
CA ARG A 149 -6.02 6.51 -0.83
C ARG A 149 -6.89 7.72 -0.57
N ALA A 150 -8.19 7.59 -0.80
CA ALA A 150 -9.12 8.69 -0.54
C ALA A 150 -9.11 9.07 0.93
N ASP A 151 -9.03 8.09 1.83
CA ASP A 151 -9.00 8.31 3.27
C ASP A 151 -7.65 8.88 3.73
N TYR A 152 -6.51 8.19 3.45
CA TYR A 152 -5.25 8.63 4.00
C TYR A 152 -4.80 9.99 3.46
N MET A 153 -5.07 10.34 2.20
CA MET A 153 -4.68 11.64 1.66
C MET A 153 -5.36 12.80 2.40
N LEU A 154 -6.66 12.68 2.67
CA LEU A 154 -7.39 13.71 3.42
C LEU A 154 -6.93 13.75 4.88
N ARG A 155 -6.74 12.61 5.50
CA ARG A 155 -6.30 12.47 6.90
C ARG A 155 -4.88 12.99 7.07
N ASP A 156 -3.95 12.57 6.22
CA ASP A 156 -2.56 13.00 6.30
C ASP A 156 -2.40 14.50 5.99
N GLY A 157 -3.16 15.01 5.00
CA GLY A 157 -3.22 16.44 4.72
C GLY A 157 -3.66 17.25 5.95
N PHE A 158 -4.71 16.79 6.63
CA PHE A 158 -5.20 17.42 7.85
C PHE A 158 -4.18 17.37 8.99
N HIS A 159 -3.63 16.19 9.30
CA HIS A 159 -2.72 16.00 10.42
C HIS A 159 -1.32 16.59 10.20
N SER A 160 -0.84 16.65 8.97
CA SER A 160 0.43 17.34 8.64
C SER A 160 0.28 18.85 8.48
N SER A 161 -0.94 19.37 8.59
CA SER A 161 -1.26 20.80 8.47
C SER A 161 -0.80 21.41 7.12
N VAL A 162 -0.79 20.61 6.07
CA VAL A 162 -0.49 21.10 4.72
C VAL A 162 -1.78 21.37 3.95
N THR A 163 -1.77 22.36 3.07
CA THR A 163 -2.90 22.71 2.21
C THR A 163 -2.97 21.85 0.93
N ILE A 164 -1.96 21.03 0.71
CA ILE A 164 -1.88 20.04 -0.37
C ILE A 164 -2.54 18.73 0.06
N GLY A 165 -2.99 17.92 -0.88
CA GLY A 165 -3.69 16.66 -0.59
C GLY A 165 -5.20 16.80 -0.46
N GLY A 166 -5.72 18.03 -0.45
CA GLY A 166 -7.17 18.27 -0.47
C GLY A 166 -7.75 18.14 -1.89
N PHE A 167 -8.85 17.40 -2.00
CA PHE A 167 -9.64 17.25 -3.21
C PHE A 167 -11.12 17.13 -2.83
N ASN A 168 -12.03 17.34 -3.80
CA ASN A 168 -13.45 17.26 -3.52
C ASN A 168 -13.93 15.81 -3.64
N LEU A 169 -13.88 15.07 -2.52
CA LEU A 169 -14.29 13.65 -2.44
C LEU A 169 -15.77 13.47 -2.83
N ASP A 170 -16.67 14.32 -2.33
CA ASP A 170 -18.11 14.19 -2.59
C ASP A 170 -18.42 14.38 -4.08
N HIS A 171 -17.72 15.32 -4.72
CA HIS A 171 -17.87 15.53 -6.17
C HIS A 171 -17.30 14.36 -6.96
N LEU A 172 -16.16 13.81 -6.57
CA LEU A 172 -15.57 12.62 -7.18
C LEU A 172 -16.52 11.42 -7.05
N LEU A 173 -16.96 11.09 -5.83
CA LEU A 173 -17.85 9.96 -5.56
C LEU A 173 -19.20 10.08 -6.32
N SER A 174 -19.79 11.29 -6.36
CA SER A 174 -21.05 11.52 -7.09
C SER A 174 -20.93 11.31 -8.60
N ASN A 175 -19.72 11.33 -9.13
CA ASN A 175 -19.43 11.15 -10.54
C ASN A 175 -18.79 9.80 -10.89
N LEU A 176 -18.53 8.92 -9.92
CA LEU A 176 -18.13 7.54 -10.19
C LEU A 176 -19.32 6.70 -10.65
N ARG A 177 -19.08 5.82 -11.60
CA ARG A 177 -20.05 4.86 -12.16
C ARG A 177 -19.36 3.51 -12.37
N PHE A 178 -20.15 2.46 -12.38
CA PHE A 178 -19.70 1.20 -12.95
C PHE A 178 -19.77 1.31 -14.46
N GLY A 179 -18.72 0.92 -15.12
CA GLY A 179 -18.62 0.86 -16.55
C GLY A 179 -18.35 -0.56 -17.03
N TRP A 180 -18.95 -0.93 -18.14
CA TRP A 180 -18.71 -2.19 -18.84
C TRP A 180 -18.50 -1.93 -20.32
N ALA A 181 -17.50 -2.59 -20.91
CA ALA A 181 -17.19 -2.49 -22.32
C ALA A 181 -17.60 -3.80 -23.02
N PRO A 182 -18.64 -3.79 -23.91
CA PRO A 182 -19.20 -5.02 -24.49
C PRO A 182 -18.22 -5.80 -25.37
N ASN A 183 -17.26 -5.13 -25.97
CA ASN A 183 -16.28 -5.74 -26.88
C ASN A 183 -14.96 -6.15 -26.20
N GLU A 184 -14.84 -5.93 -24.88
CA GLU A 184 -13.67 -6.21 -24.09
C GLU A 184 -14.11 -6.84 -22.78
N PRO A 185 -13.36 -7.78 -22.21
CA PRO A 185 -13.66 -8.35 -20.91
C PRO A 185 -13.29 -7.36 -19.79
N TRP A 186 -13.98 -6.19 -19.75
CA TRP A 186 -13.72 -5.13 -18.79
C TRP A 186 -15.00 -4.73 -18.06
N LEU A 187 -14.94 -4.78 -16.73
CA LEU A 187 -15.88 -4.20 -15.79
C LEU A 187 -15.07 -3.41 -14.75
N GLY A 188 -15.33 -2.13 -14.60
CA GLY A 188 -14.50 -1.31 -13.70
C GLY A 188 -15.18 -0.02 -13.27
N LEU A 189 -14.45 0.80 -12.52
CA LEU A 189 -14.87 2.14 -12.18
C LEU A 189 -14.61 3.08 -13.36
N ALA A 190 -15.62 3.85 -13.70
CA ALA A 190 -15.55 4.94 -14.68
C ALA A 190 -15.95 6.26 -14.02
N VAL A 191 -15.35 7.35 -14.45
CA VAL A 191 -15.75 8.69 -14.03
C VAL A 191 -16.57 9.35 -15.16
N THR A 192 -17.63 10.08 -14.83
CA THR A 192 -18.33 10.88 -15.84
C THR A 192 -17.44 12.04 -16.29
N SER A 193 -17.67 12.56 -17.50
CA SER A 193 -16.93 13.74 -17.99
C SER A 193 -17.05 14.96 -17.06
N LYS A 194 -18.13 15.07 -16.27
CA LYS A 194 -18.28 16.11 -15.24
C LYS A 194 -17.36 15.91 -14.03
N GLY A 195 -17.03 14.66 -13.70
CA GLY A 195 -16.15 14.34 -12.59
C GLY A 195 -14.67 14.28 -12.96
N LEU A 196 -14.32 14.47 -14.23
CA LEU A 196 -12.94 14.32 -14.70
C LEU A 196 -11.98 15.27 -13.98
N SER A 197 -12.36 16.53 -13.76
CA SER A 197 -11.54 17.48 -13.02
C SER A 197 -11.31 17.08 -11.56
N ALA A 198 -12.33 16.49 -10.91
CA ALA A 198 -12.16 16.00 -9.53
C ALA A 198 -11.22 14.79 -9.45
N LEU A 199 -11.20 13.94 -10.48
CA LEU A 199 -10.23 12.85 -10.60
C LEU A 199 -8.80 13.39 -10.86
N GLU A 200 -8.65 14.38 -11.73
CA GLU A 200 -7.36 15.04 -11.96
C GLU A 200 -6.83 15.68 -10.67
N ASP A 201 -7.68 16.36 -9.91
CA ASP A 201 -7.33 16.94 -8.62
C ASP A 201 -6.92 15.87 -7.59
N PHE A 202 -7.63 14.73 -7.55
CA PHE A 202 -7.30 13.60 -6.68
C PHE A 202 -5.89 13.07 -6.98
N VAL A 203 -5.59 12.78 -8.24
CA VAL A 203 -4.29 12.26 -8.66
C VAL A 203 -3.18 13.29 -8.45
N TYR A 204 -3.46 14.57 -8.73
CA TYR A 204 -2.50 15.65 -8.51
C TYR A 204 -2.22 15.86 -7.01
N SER A 205 -3.25 15.85 -6.18
CA SER A 205 -3.11 15.96 -4.72
C SER A 205 -2.24 14.83 -4.16
N ARG A 206 -2.43 13.59 -4.64
CA ARG A 206 -1.58 12.45 -4.28
C ARG A 206 -0.12 12.70 -4.65
N TYR A 207 0.14 13.14 -5.89
CA TYR A 207 1.49 13.47 -6.34
C TYR A 207 2.15 14.53 -5.45
N GLN A 208 1.42 15.57 -5.09
CA GLN A 208 1.89 16.64 -4.21
C GLN A 208 2.19 16.10 -2.80
N MET A 209 1.34 15.24 -2.23
CA MET A 209 1.57 14.60 -0.94
C MET A 209 2.85 13.75 -0.95
N TYR A 210 3.04 12.94 -2.00
CA TYR A 210 4.27 12.16 -2.16
C TYR A 210 5.50 13.04 -2.21
N ARG A 211 5.47 14.11 -2.96
CA ARG A 211 6.62 15.01 -3.18
C ARG A 211 6.97 15.84 -1.95
N HIS A 212 5.97 16.34 -1.24
CA HIS A 212 6.19 17.34 -0.21
C HIS A 212 6.07 16.82 1.22
N VAL A 213 5.33 15.71 1.43
CA VAL A 213 5.15 15.11 2.76
C VAL A 213 5.94 13.80 2.85
N TYR A 214 5.60 12.80 2.04
CA TYR A 214 6.18 11.47 2.20
C TYR A 214 7.65 11.42 1.76
N ALA A 215 8.03 12.10 0.67
CA ALA A 215 9.42 12.21 0.23
C ALA A 215 10.16 13.41 0.85
N HIS A 216 9.62 14.01 1.93
CA HIS A 216 10.31 15.13 2.56
C HIS A 216 11.64 14.68 3.17
N LYS A 217 12.71 15.45 2.92
CA LYS A 217 14.08 15.11 3.35
C LYS A 217 14.22 14.75 4.84
N THR A 218 13.43 15.39 5.72
CA THR A 218 13.49 15.08 7.15
C THR A 218 12.83 13.75 7.45
N ALA A 219 11.68 13.45 6.83
CA ALA A 219 10.97 12.18 7.01
C ALA A 219 11.84 11.01 6.53
N LEU A 220 12.35 11.06 5.30
CA LEU A 220 13.21 9.98 4.76
C LEU A 220 14.52 9.81 5.55
N GLY A 221 15.06 10.89 6.10
CA GLY A 221 16.24 10.81 6.98
C GLY A 221 15.94 10.09 8.29
N PHE A 222 14.75 10.33 8.89
CA PHE A 222 14.32 9.61 10.09
C PHE A 222 13.89 8.17 9.78
N ASP A 223 13.29 7.89 8.61
CA ASP A 223 12.99 6.53 8.16
C ASP A 223 14.26 5.68 8.06
N TRP A 224 15.34 6.27 7.55
CA TRP A 224 16.63 5.60 7.49
C TRP A 224 17.17 5.32 8.91
N LEU A 225 17.19 6.34 9.78
CA LEU A 225 17.64 6.18 11.17
C LEU A 225 16.81 5.14 11.93
N LEU A 226 15.51 5.10 11.71
CA LEU A 226 14.60 4.13 12.31
C LEU A 226 14.96 2.69 11.91
N ARG A 227 15.21 2.47 10.62
CA ARG A 227 15.62 1.13 10.13
C ARG A 227 16.95 0.68 10.73
N GLU A 228 17.92 1.59 10.84
CA GLU A 228 19.21 1.29 11.48
C GLU A 228 19.03 1.05 12.98
N ALA A 229 18.18 1.81 13.67
CA ALA A 229 17.89 1.59 15.08
C ALA A 229 17.19 0.24 15.35
N ILE A 230 16.30 -0.20 14.45
CA ILE A 230 15.69 -1.53 14.53
C ILE A 230 16.77 -2.61 14.31
N ASN A 231 17.62 -2.49 13.29
CA ASN A 231 18.73 -3.43 13.09
C ASN A 231 19.65 -3.51 14.32
N GLU A 232 19.96 -2.36 14.91
CA GLU A 232 20.83 -2.24 16.09
C GLU A 232 20.26 -2.98 17.30
N VAL A 233 18.98 -2.81 17.63
CA VAL A 233 18.39 -3.52 18.78
C VAL A 233 18.16 -5.01 18.49
N LEU A 234 18.04 -5.42 17.24
CA LEU A 234 17.93 -6.82 16.84
C LEU A 234 19.27 -7.59 16.92
N GLU A 235 20.39 -6.93 17.22
CA GLU A 235 21.65 -7.58 17.59
C GLU A 235 21.54 -8.28 18.96
N ASP A 236 20.63 -7.83 19.82
CA ASP A 236 20.28 -8.53 21.04
C ASP A 236 19.47 -9.79 20.71
N GLN A 237 20.01 -10.95 21.11
CA GLN A 237 19.42 -12.25 20.80
C GLN A 237 17.99 -12.37 21.35
N SER A 238 17.73 -11.88 22.55
CA SER A 238 16.42 -11.97 23.19
C SER A 238 15.35 -11.16 22.44
N ILE A 239 15.72 -9.98 21.93
CA ILE A 239 14.84 -9.15 21.11
C ILE A 239 14.59 -9.82 19.74
N SER A 240 15.65 -10.34 19.13
CA SER A 240 15.58 -11.03 17.84
C SER A 240 14.68 -12.27 17.90
N GLU A 241 14.85 -13.11 18.94
CA GLU A 241 14.03 -14.30 19.17
C GLU A 241 12.55 -13.94 19.41
N TYR A 242 12.28 -12.90 20.20
CA TYR A 242 10.91 -12.43 20.41
C TYR A 242 10.25 -11.92 19.12
N VAL A 243 10.96 -11.12 18.33
CA VAL A 243 10.46 -10.66 17.03
C VAL A 243 10.18 -11.83 16.10
N GLN A 244 11.08 -12.83 16.07
CA GLN A 244 10.87 -14.03 15.28
C GLN A 244 9.64 -14.84 15.74
N LEU A 245 9.42 -14.95 17.06
CA LEU A 245 8.22 -15.55 17.62
C LEU A 245 6.96 -14.80 17.15
N CYS A 246 6.95 -13.47 17.25
CA CYS A 246 5.84 -12.64 16.78
C CYS A 246 5.56 -12.85 15.29
N LEU A 247 6.58 -12.99 14.45
CA LEU A 247 6.42 -13.23 13.03
C LEU A 247 5.87 -14.63 12.70
N THR A 248 5.97 -15.59 13.61
CA THR A 248 5.51 -16.98 13.40
C THR A 248 4.20 -17.33 14.09
N ASP A 249 3.77 -16.54 15.08
CA ASP A 249 2.54 -16.75 15.85
C ASP A 249 1.67 -15.48 15.82
N LEU A 250 0.47 -15.61 15.27
CA LEU A 250 -0.48 -14.48 15.18
C LEU A 250 -0.94 -13.94 16.54
N ASN A 251 -0.98 -14.78 17.59
CA ASN A 251 -1.34 -14.32 18.91
C ASN A 251 -0.27 -13.40 19.49
N GLU A 252 0.98 -13.66 19.15
CA GLU A 252 2.12 -12.81 19.53
C GLU A 252 2.30 -11.64 18.56
N PHE A 253 1.98 -11.81 17.27
CA PHE A 253 2.09 -10.75 16.24
C PHE A 253 1.39 -9.46 16.66
N ARG A 254 0.19 -9.55 17.24
CA ARG A 254 -0.60 -8.39 17.73
C ARG A 254 0.11 -7.58 18.82
N HIS A 255 1.11 -8.14 19.48
CA HIS A 255 1.90 -7.49 20.53
C HIS A 255 3.15 -6.80 19.96
N LEU A 256 3.52 -7.07 18.72
CA LEU A 256 4.64 -6.44 18.04
C LEU A 256 4.22 -5.03 17.55
N THR A 257 4.06 -4.12 18.49
CA THR A 257 3.62 -2.73 18.24
C THR A 257 4.81 -1.76 18.21
N ASP A 258 4.59 -0.53 17.73
CA ASP A 258 5.59 0.54 17.79
C ASP A 258 6.13 0.74 19.20
N ASN A 259 5.28 0.62 20.22
CA ASN A 259 5.66 0.81 21.62
C ASN A 259 6.71 -0.19 22.09
N TYR A 260 6.70 -1.43 21.60
CA TYR A 260 7.73 -2.41 21.88
C TYR A 260 9.11 -1.91 21.47
N PHE A 261 9.24 -1.47 20.22
CA PHE A 261 10.53 -0.94 19.74
C PHE A 261 10.92 0.39 20.38
N TRP A 262 9.94 1.26 20.69
CA TRP A 262 10.23 2.50 21.42
C TRP A 262 10.87 2.21 22.77
N GLU A 263 10.44 1.16 23.47
CA GLU A 263 11.05 0.77 24.74
C GLU A 263 12.45 0.13 24.53
N CYS A 264 12.62 -0.71 23.51
CA CYS A 264 13.92 -1.21 23.12
C CYS A 264 14.92 -0.07 22.84
N PHE A 265 14.50 0.94 22.06
CA PHE A 265 15.35 2.11 21.74
C PHE A 265 15.70 2.92 23.00
N ARG A 266 14.73 3.17 23.91
CA ARG A 266 15.02 3.86 25.17
C ARG A 266 16.04 3.12 26.02
N ASN A 267 15.90 1.82 26.14
CA ASN A 267 16.79 1.00 26.94
C ASN A 267 18.19 0.90 26.33
N TYR A 268 18.28 0.75 25.00
CA TYR A 268 19.55 0.70 24.29
C TYR A 268 20.27 2.05 24.33
N SER A 269 19.57 3.15 24.06
CA SER A 269 20.14 4.51 24.02
C SER A 269 20.72 4.96 25.35
N ARG A 270 20.19 4.53 26.50
CA ARG A 270 20.73 4.85 27.83
C ARG A 270 22.12 4.27 28.03
N LYS A 271 22.42 3.13 27.43
CA LYS A 271 23.71 2.44 27.53
C LYS A 271 24.67 2.86 26.42
N ASN A 272 24.14 3.29 25.28
CA ASN A 272 24.88 3.55 24.04
C ASN A 272 24.55 4.94 23.48
N PRO A 273 25.18 6.02 23.98
CA PRO A 273 24.90 7.39 23.53
C PRO A 273 25.38 7.70 22.10
N ALA A 274 26.19 6.82 21.49
CA ALA A 274 26.65 6.92 20.11
C ALA A 274 25.92 5.87 19.22
N SER A 275 24.58 5.81 19.30
CA SER A 275 23.76 4.80 18.62
C SER A 275 22.67 5.42 17.77
N TYR A 276 22.13 4.65 16.83
CA TYR A 276 20.96 5.02 16.04
C TYR A 276 19.72 5.18 16.93
N SER A 277 19.55 4.29 17.89
CA SER A 277 18.51 4.36 18.92
C SER A 277 18.59 5.69 19.70
N TYR A 278 19.79 6.17 20.04
CA TYR A 278 19.98 7.46 20.70
C TYR A 278 19.57 8.62 19.77
N CYS A 279 19.91 8.54 18.49
CA CYS A 279 19.51 9.57 17.52
C CYS A 279 17.97 9.64 17.38
N ILE A 280 17.28 8.51 17.31
CA ILE A 280 15.81 8.45 17.24
C ILE A 280 15.17 9.04 18.50
N ILE A 281 15.58 8.60 19.70
CA ILE A 281 15.00 9.04 20.97
C ILE A 281 15.22 10.55 21.20
N ASN A 282 16.40 11.06 20.84
CA ASN A 282 16.76 12.47 21.05
C ASN A 282 16.48 13.34 19.80
N ARG A 283 15.84 12.81 18.76
CA ARG A 283 15.50 13.52 17.52
C ARG A 283 16.71 14.14 16.83
N ILE A 284 17.86 13.47 16.87
CA ILE A 284 19.09 13.89 16.19
C ILE A 284 18.98 13.44 14.73
N LYS A 285 18.78 14.39 13.83
CA LYS A 285 18.57 14.12 12.41
C LYS A 285 19.87 13.96 11.63
N LEU A 286 19.82 13.25 10.52
CA LEU A 286 20.86 13.31 9.49
C LEU A 286 21.00 14.75 8.96
N LYS A 287 22.23 15.17 8.67
CA LYS A 287 22.49 16.48 8.05
C LYS A 287 22.26 16.36 6.54
N HIS A 288 21.18 16.95 6.03
CA HIS A 288 20.90 16.97 4.60
C HIS A 288 22.01 17.72 3.83
N ILE A 289 22.48 17.12 2.73
CA ILE A 289 23.53 17.68 1.86
C ILE A 289 22.91 18.19 0.55
N ASP A 290 22.18 17.30 -0.16
CA ASP A 290 21.67 17.58 -1.50
C ASP A 290 20.40 16.77 -1.80
N THR A 291 19.66 17.23 -2.81
CA THR A 291 18.48 16.52 -3.36
C THR A 291 18.58 16.51 -4.87
N GLN A 292 18.49 15.33 -5.46
CA GLN A 292 18.53 15.16 -6.90
C GLN A 292 17.34 14.33 -7.37
N LEU A 293 16.91 14.55 -8.61
CA LEU A 293 15.74 13.93 -9.19
C LEU A 293 16.16 12.97 -10.31
N ASN A 294 15.42 11.86 -10.44
CA ASN A 294 15.51 10.93 -11.58
C ASN A 294 16.90 10.34 -11.80
N LEU A 295 17.59 10.01 -10.71
CA LEU A 295 18.89 9.37 -10.79
C LEU A 295 18.74 7.85 -11.01
N SER A 296 19.61 7.26 -11.87
CA SER A 296 19.82 5.83 -11.88
C SER A 296 20.60 5.38 -10.64
N ALA A 297 20.57 4.08 -10.33
CA ALA A 297 21.35 3.53 -9.21
C ALA A 297 22.85 3.84 -9.33
N GLU A 298 23.41 3.72 -10.54
CA GLU A 298 24.81 4.04 -10.81
C GLU A 298 25.13 5.54 -10.59
N GLN A 299 24.22 6.43 -10.98
CA GLN A 299 24.35 7.87 -10.74
C GLN A 299 24.26 8.20 -9.22
N VAL A 300 23.40 7.49 -8.47
CA VAL A 300 23.32 7.66 -7.01
C VAL A 300 24.67 7.32 -6.37
N ASP A 301 25.28 6.17 -6.74
CA ASP A 301 26.57 5.74 -6.18
C ASP A 301 27.71 6.68 -6.59
N SER A 302 27.75 7.09 -7.85
CA SER A 302 28.73 8.07 -8.34
C SER A 302 28.64 9.40 -7.59
N ASN A 303 27.43 9.95 -7.44
CA ASN A 303 27.20 11.22 -6.76
C ASN A 303 27.49 11.13 -5.26
N LYS A 304 27.20 9.98 -4.63
CA LYS A 304 27.60 9.70 -3.25
C LYS A 304 29.12 9.82 -3.08
N GLY A 305 29.91 9.23 -4.00
CA GLY A 305 31.36 9.32 -4.00
C GLY A 305 31.88 10.73 -4.22
N LEU A 306 31.28 11.50 -5.14
CA LEU A 306 31.63 12.90 -5.39
C LEU A 306 31.36 13.79 -4.18
N LEU A 307 30.23 13.60 -3.50
CA LEU A 307 29.87 14.35 -2.30
C LEU A 307 30.79 14.03 -1.13
N ALA A 308 31.17 12.76 -0.94
CA ALA A 308 32.14 12.37 0.07
C ALA A 308 33.48 13.07 -0.14
N LYS A 309 34.01 13.07 -1.36
CA LYS A 309 35.23 13.78 -1.73
C LYS A 309 35.12 15.31 -1.52
N LYS A 310 34.03 15.92 -1.99
CA LYS A 310 33.78 17.36 -1.85
C LYS A 310 33.72 17.81 -0.40
N LEU A 311 33.15 17.01 0.47
CA LEU A 311 33.01 17.31 1.91
C LEU A 311 34.22 16.85 2.73
N ASN A 312 35.18 16.15 2.12
CA ASN A 312 36.33 15.52 2.78
C ASN A 312 35.91 14.64 3.96
N ILE A 313 34.95 13.74 3.72
CA ILE A 313 34.47 12.76 4.69
C ILE A 313 34.52 11.34 4.09
N PRO A 314 34.59 10.31 4.93
CA PRO A 314 34.47 8.91 4.51
C PRO A 314 33.18 8.64 3.75
N LEU A 315 33.22 7.70 2.80
CA LEU A 315 32.05 7.33 2.00
C LEU A 315 30.91 6.78 2.83
N GLU A 316 31.20 6.06 3.88
CA GLU A 316 30.27 5.47 4.85
C GLU A 316 29.51 6.49 5.69
N GLU A 317 30.02 7.73 5.77
CA GLU A 317 29.29 8.83 6.40
C GLU A 317 28.22 9.45 5.51
N VAL A 318 28.29 9.20 4.20
CA VAL A 318 27.26 9.68 3.27
C VAL A 318 26.14 8.65 3.15
N VAL A 319 24.93 9.05 3.55
CA VAL A 319 23.71 8.25 3.45
C VAL A 319 22.88 8.73 2.28
N THR A 320 22.27 7.78 1.58
CA THR A 320 21.34 8.07 0.47
C THR A 320 19.97 7.49 0.78
N CYS A 321 18.92 8.26 0.52
CA CYS A 321 17.53 7.81 0.63
C CYS A 321 16.82 8.16 -0.69
N THR A 322 16.35 7.14 -1.39
CA THR A 322 15.59 7.31 -2.65
C THR A 322 14.15 6.88 -2.44
N MET A 323 13.23 7.68 -2.94
CA MET A 323 11.80 7.37 -2.98
C MET A 323 11.27 7.56 -4.41
N ASN A 324 10.45 6.61 -4.85
CA ASN A 324 9.73 6.72 -6.11
C ASN A 324 8.56 7.67 -5.92
N ALA A 325 8.58 8.81 -6.61
CA ALA A 325 7.43 9.71 -6.72
C ALA A 325 6.57 9.23 -7.89
N ARG A 326 5.78 8.18 -7.67
CA ARG A 326 4.82 7.71 -8.67
C ARG A 326 3.69 8.72 -8.77
N PHE A 327 3.49 9.21 -9.98
CA PHE A 327 2.38 10.12 -10.27
C PHE A 327 1.05 9.36 -10.20
N SER A 328 0.99 8.21 -10.86
CA SER A 328 -0.22 7.39 -10.96
C SER A 328 0.13 5.94 -11.27
N LYS A 329 -0.68 4.99 -10.80
CA LYS A 329 -0.65 3.60 -11.29
C LYS A 329 -1.28 3.46 -12.69
N ILE A 330 -1.99 4.48 -13.17
CA ILE A 330 -2.68 4.47 -14.48
C ILE A 330 -1.72 4.08 -15.62
N ARG A 331 -0.41 4.38 -15.51
CA ARG A 331 0.55 4.03 -16.57
C ARG A 331 0.89 2.55 -16.64
N GLU A 332 0.80 1.83 -15.55
CA GLU A 332 1.04 0.37 -15.54
C GLU A 332 -0.20 -0.36 -16.05
N ASN A 333 -1.40 0.21 -15.81
CA ASN A 333 -2.70 -0.37 -16.15
C ASN A 333 -3.66 0.68 -16.75
N PHE A 334 -3.27 1.31 -17.86
CA PHE A 334 -4.05 2.34 -18.55
C PHE A 334 -5.50 1.94 -18.90
N ASN A 335 -5.78 0.64 -18.83
CA ASN A 335 -7.10 0.09 -19.15
C ASN A 335 -8.05 0.06 -17.95
N GLU A 336 -7.60 0.35 -16.72
CA GLU A 336 -8.43 0.14 -15.53
C GLU A 336 -9.46 1.24 -15.30
N MET A 337 -9.17 2.50 -15.68
CA MET A 337 -10.11 3.59 -15.46
C MET A 337 -10.52 4.28 -16.76
N ARG A 338 -11.83 4.39 -16.94
CA ARG A 338 -12.42 4.99 -18.14
C ARG A 338 -13.27 6.21 -17.79
N VAL A 339 -13.49 7.03 -18.80
CA VAL A 339 -14.36 8.20 -18.72
C VAL A 339 -15.63 7.92 -19.49
N LEU A 340 -16.76 8.11 -18.83
CA LEU A 340 -18.07 8.03 -19.44
C LEU A 340 -18.40 9.38 -20.08
N VAL A 341 -18.27 9.45 -21.40
CA VAL A 341 -18.51 10.64 -22.19
C VAL A 341 -19.90 10.55 -22.82
N LYS A 342 -20.69 11.61 -22.69
CA LYS A 342 -21.98 11.70 -23.38
C LYS A 342 -21.75 12.30 -24.74
N ASP A 343 -22.14 11.58 -25.80
CA ASP A 343 -22.13 12.12 -27.16
C ASP A 343 -23.15 13.27 -27.28
N PRO A 344 -22.73 14.44 -27.76
CA PRO A 344 -23.59 15.62 -27.82
C PRO A 344 -24.75 15.50 -28.82
N ILE A 345 -24.64 14.61 -29.80
CA ILE A 345 -25.61 14.45 -30.89
C ILE A 345 -26.57 13.30 -30.58
N SER A 346 -26.04 12.11 -30.36
CA SER A 346 -26.84 10.91 -30.09
C SER A 346 -27.36 10.82 -28.67
N HIS A 347 -26.79 11.60 -27.73
CA HIS A 347 -27.03 11.53 -26.30
C HIS A 347 -26.68 10.17 -25.67
N GLN A 348 -26.06 9.27 -26.40
CA GLN A 348 -25.55 7.99 -25.89
C GLN A 348 -24.29 8.20 -25.08
N HIS A 349 -24.03 7.29 -24.16
CA HIS A 349 -22.81 7.30 -23.37
C HIS A 349 -21.79 6.33 -23.97
N GLU A 350 -20.57 6.81 -24.13
CA GLU A 350 -19.42 6.05 -24.61
C GLU A 350 -18.33 6.01 -23.54
N LEU A 351 -17.72 4.84 -23.35
CA LEU A 351 -16.57 4.68 -22.48
C LEU A 351 -15.29 4.91 -23.28
N LYS A 352 -14.52 5.92 -22.87
CA LYS A 352 -13.21 6.26 -23.47
C LYS A 352 -12.09 6.04 -22.46
N LEU A 353 -10.89 5.76 -22.95
CA LEU A 353 -9.73 5.74 -22.10
C LEU A 353 -9.48 7.15 -21.54
N ILE A 354 -9.07 7.21 -20.29
CA ILE A 354 -8.80 8.50 -19.62
C ILE A 354 -7.76 9.33 -20.37
N THR A 355 -6.78 8.67 -20.99
CA THR A 355 -5.71 9.30 -21.78
C THR A 355 -6.18 9.90 -23.11
N GLU A 356 -7.33 9.47 -23.63
CA GLU A 356 -7.95 10.07 -24.81
C GLU A 356 -8.72 11.33 -24.47
N VAL A 357 -9.23 11.42 -23.23
CA VAL A 357 -10.12 12.52 -22.80
C VAL A 357 -9.33 13.61 -22.07
N SER A 358 -8.29 13.25 -21.33
CA SER A 358 -7.49 14.18 -20.55
C SER A 358 -6.01 14.15 -20.94
N SER A 359 -5.51 15.31 -21.38
CA SER A 359 -4.07 15.50 -21.59
C SER A 359 -3.25 15.61 -20.31
N PHE A 360 -3.90 15.75 -19.15
CA PHE A 360 -3.27 15.84 -17.84
C PHE A 360 -2.43 14.60 -17.55
N PHE A 361 -3.02 13.42 -17.73
CA PHE A 361 -2.35 12.14 -17.46
C PHE A 361 -1.17 11.85 -18.41
N ASN A 362 -1.11 12.51 -19.56
CA ASN A 362 -0.02 12.36 -20.52
C ASN A 362 1.20 13.24 -20.20
N LYS A 363 1.05 14.26 -19.36
CA LYS A 363 2.12 15.25 -19.08
C LYS A 363 3.01 14.90 -17.91
N PHE A 364 2.52 14.10 -16.97
CA PHE A 364 3.28 13.75 -15.78
C PHE A 364 3.96 12.39 -15.94
N THR A 365 5.23 12.36 -15.58
CA THR A 365 6.05 11.13 -15.57
C THR A 365 6.38 10.76 -14.13
N ASP A 366 6.43 9.47 -13.87
CA ASP A 366 7.02 8.97 -12.62
C ASP A 366 8.46 9.41 -12.52
N GLY A 367 8.88 9.68 -11.31
CA GLY A 367 10.23 10.10 -11.03
C GLY A 367 10.74 9.56 -9.72
N THR A 368 12.03 9.68 -9.50
CA THR A 368 12.66 9.38 -8.22
C THR A 368 13.18 10.64 -7.57
N ILE A 369 13.05 10.71 -6.24
CA ILE A 369 13.65 11.76 -5.43
C ILE A 369 14.73 11.10 -4.58
N THR A 370 15.98 11.52 -4.73
CA THR A 370 17.11 11.03 -3.95
C THR A 370 17.66 12.14 -3.08
N HIS A 371 17.69 11.92 -1.78
CA HIS A 371 18.34 12.80 -0.83
C HIS A 371 19.66 12.21 -0.38
N PHE A 372 20.66 13.08 -0.27
CA PHE A 372 21.98 12.78 0.26
C PHE A 372 22.14 13.43 1.62
N TYR A 373 22.71 12.70 2.57
CA TYR A 373 22.89 13.16 3.93
C TYR A 373 24.30 12.84 4.43
N LYS A 374 24.75 13.59 5.44
CA LYS A 374 25.86 13.22 6.29
C LYS A 374 25.33 12.67 7.62
N LYS A 375 25.94 11.58 8.10
CA LYS A 375 25.69 11.07 9.45
C LYS A 375 26.02 12.15 10.51
N PRO A 376 25.26 12.22 11.62
CA PRO A 376 25.61 13.10 12.73
C PRO A 376 26.93 12.65 13.37
N SER A 377 27.72 13.59 13.88
CA SER A 377 29.05 13.32 14.45
C SER A 377 29.04 12.29 15.58
N ILE A 378 27.95 12.20 16.30
CA ILE A 378 27.76 11.21 17.39
C ILE A 378 27.79 9.74 16.90
N LEU A 379 27.52 9.50 15.61
CA LEU A 379 27.58 8.16 14.99
C LEU A 379 28.92 7.89 14.30
N VAL A 380 29.84 8.82 14.32
CA VAL A 380 31.10 8.79 13.56
C VAL A 380 32.33 8.68 14.50
N SER A 381 32.10 8.84 15.80
CA SER A 381 33.14 8.82 16.85
C SER A 381 33.62 7.40 17.19
#